data_f93f2eb13e15f1d0b5ebee7fbaff6b43
#
_entry.id   f93f2eb13e15f1d0b5ebee7fbaff6b43
#
_cell.length_a   1.000
_cell.length_b   1.000
_cell.length_c   1.000
_cell.angle_alpha   90.00
_cell.angle_beta   90.00
_cell.angle_gamma   90.00
#
_symmetry.space_group_name_H-M   'P 1'
#
loop_
_entity.id
_entity.type
_entity.pdbx_description
1 polymer ?
#
loop_
_entity_poly.entity_id
_entity_poly.type
_entity_poly.pdbx_seq_one_letter_code
_entity_poly.pdbx_strand_id
1 'polypeptide(L)'
;MDQTLNYRRTFLIGFGFFGISILWSLYNAYVPIYLQAGHPSFEAQGEIGFGLRQGLTGVIMTLDNVAAFILLPVIGIWSDRIWTRFGRRMPFILVLAPVSVAAFILIPVVVDMIPPELTGQTEQLNSQLALFMIAIGVFLTAMASFRTPVIALMPDLTPSPLRSQANGIINLMGGLGTLIATMGSGILYQMGRLAPFLFGGSLMTAAVILLFLFVKEPEKAGTTAHEDRGLGALRGLKRISPHARRSLAFLMGAIFCWFIGYNAIDTFLSSYGVSELGLSIGTAPLLMGVASLAFLIFAIPAGYIAARVGRRRTIITGLAIFGGLLLINFVLRNATLIWPIMAIGGMGWALVNINSLPMVVDTAASDADLGTYTGLYYIASQLAAVVGPILNGYIVEWFGGDYNLIFVVTPAFFALAILCMLRVTVGEAKTEPATSSA
;
A
#
# COMPACT_ATOMS: atom_id res chain seq x y z
N MET A 1 -26.42 -19.11 -18.48
CA MET A 1 -26.01 -19.78 -17.24
C MET A 1 -25.44 -18.72 -16.32
N ASP A 2 -26.14 -18.42 -15.23
CA ASP A 2 -25.62 -17.48 -14.22
C ASP A 2 -24.34 -18.05 -13.62
N GLN A 3 -23.21 -17.45 -14.00
CA GLN A 3 -21.93 -17.81 -13.40
C GLN A 3 -21.89 -17.21 -11.98
N THR A 4 -21.92 -18.03 -10.96
CA THR A 4 -21.78 -17.59 -9.57
C THR A 4 -20.31 -17.63 -9.15
N LEU A 5 -19.86 -16.66 -8.34
CA LEU A 5 -18.51 -16.61 -7.83
C LEU A 5 -18.25 -17.77 -6.87
N ASN A 6 -17.15 -18.48 -7.07
CA ASN A 6 -16.69 -19.46 -6.09
C ASN A 6 -15.96 -18.74 -4.94
N TYR A 7 -16.75 -18.35 -3.93
CA TYR A 7 -16.25 -17.62 -2.76
C TYR A 7 -15.10 -18.35 -2.06
N ARG A 8 -15.22 -19.67 -1.85
CA ARG A 8 -14.18 -20.48 -1.19
C ARG A 8 -12.83 -20.36 -1.92
N ARG A 9 -12.84 -20.51 -3.24
CA ARG A 9 -11.63 -20.41 -4.06
C ARG A 9 -11.06 -18.99 -4.04
N THR A 10 -11.92 -17.98 -4.10
CA THR A 10 -11.52 -16.57 -4.07
C THR A 10 -10.88 -16.19 -2.73
N PHE A 11 -11.43 -16.65 -1.59
CA PHE A 11 -10.82 -16.50 -0.28
C PHE A 11 -9.45 -17.17 -0.20
N LEU A 12 -9.30 -18.37 -0.77
CA LEU A 12 -8.02 -19.08 -0.80
C LEU A 12 -6.96 -18.32 -1.61
N ILE A 13 -7.33 -17.75 -2.76
CA ILE A 13 -6.45 -16.84 -3.52
C ILE A 13 -6.09 -15.60 -2.69
N GLY A 14 -7.03 -15.10 -1.91
CA GLY A 14 -6.85 -13.97 -1.01
C GLY A 14 -5.75 -14.16 0.03
N PHE A 15 -5.39 -15.41 0.41
CA PHE A 15 -4.26 -15.67 1.31
C PHE A 15 -2.91 -15.19 0.75
N GLY A 16 -2.73 -15.17 -0.56
CA GLY A 16 -1.54 -14.55 -1.16
C GLY A 16 -1.43 -13.06 -0.85
N PHE A 17 -2.54 -12.33 -0.95
CA PHE A 17 -2.61 -10.90 -0.61
C PHE A 17 -2.51 -10.65 0.91
N PHE A 18 -3.12 -11.54 1.70
CA PHE A 18 -2.99 -11.54 3.15
C PHE A 18 -1.52 -11.61 3.58
N GLY A 19 -0.76 -12.57 3.05
CA GLY A 19 0.66 -12.71 3.34
C GLY A 19 1.49 -11.50 2.91
N ILE A 20 1.24 -10.97 1.69
CA ILE A 20 1.89 -9.75 1.20
C ILE A 20 1.65 -8.59 2.17
N SER A 21 0.41 -8.34 2.56
CA SER A 21 0.03 -7.22 3.41
C SER A 21 0.62 -7.31 4.81
N ILE A 22 0.75 -8.52 5.38
CA ILE A 22 1.40 -8.73 6.68
C ILE A 22 2.86 -8.26 6.63
N LEU A 23 3.64 -8.76 5.67
CA LEU A 23 5.06 -8.44 5.59
C LEU A 23 5.29 -6.95 5.29
N TRP A 24 4.50 -6.36 4.40
CA TRP A 24 4.58 -4.92 4.09
C TRP A 24 4.23 -4.05 5.30
N SER A 25 3.19 -4.40 6.05
CA SER A 25 2.78 -3.61 7.21
C SER A 25 3.83 -3.61 8.30
N LEU A 26 4.47 -4.75 8.56
CA LEU A 26 5.57 -4.84 9.53
C LEU A 26 6.84 -4.14 9.03
N TYR A 27 7.17 -4.28 7.76
CA TYR A 27 8.28 -3.57 7.13
C TYR A 27 8.12 -2.04 7.29
N ASN A 28 6.98 -1.50 6.88
CA ASN A 28 6.70 -0.06 6.98
C ASN A 28 6.66 0.44 8.42
N ALA A 29 6.23 -0.41 9.35
CA ALA A 29 6.14 -0.05 10.76
C ALA A 29 7.50 0.06 11.46
N TYR A 30 8.43 -0.85 11.17
CA TYR A 30 9.66 -1.00 11.97
C TYR A 30 10.92 -0.54 11.24
N VAL A 31 11.04 -0.74 9.92
CA VAL A 31 12.26 -0.41 9.19
C VAL A 31 12.64 1.07 9.25
N PRO A 32 11.70 2.04 9.11
CA PRO A 32 12.05 3.45 9.27
C PRO A 32 12.64 3.77 10.64
N ILE A 33 12.14 3.11 11.71
CA ILE A 33 12.63 3.31 13.07
C ILE A 33 14.06 2.77 13.21
N TYR A 34 14.33 1.55 12.72
CA TYR A 34 15.69 0.97 12.76
C TYR A 34 16.71 1.77 11.97
N LEU A 35 16.31 2.36 10.85
CA LEU A 35 17.18 3.24 10.06
C LEU A 35 17.55 4.51 10.84
N GLN A 36 16.64 5.07 11.62
CA GLN A 36 16.74 6.40 12.24
C GLN A 36 17.16 6.37 13.71
N ALA A 37 16.90 5.28 14.43
CA ALA A 37 17.25 5.17 15.85
C ALA A 37 18.73 5.48 16.08
N GLY A 38 19.00 6.33 17.08
CA GLY A 38 20.32 6.88 17.37
C GLY A 38 20.70 8.15 16.62
N HIS A 39 19.87 8.64 15.67
CA HIS A 39 20.06 9.97 15.09
C HIS A 39 19.70 11.07 16.10
N PRO A 40 20.50 12.17 16.21
CA PRO A 40 20.26 13.23 17.20
C PRO A 40 18.88 13.88 17.13
N SER A 41 18.26 13.90 15.95
CA SER A 41 16.91 14.43 15.76
C SER A 41 15.80 13.37 15.76
N PHE A 42 16.09 12.15 16.27
CA PHE A 42 15.10 11.07 16.36
C PHE A 42 15.17 10.42 17.75
N GLU A 43 14.27 10.84 18.64
CA GLU A 43 14.20 10.31 19.99
C GLU A 43 13.44 8.98 20.00
N ALA A 44 14.17 7.88 19.99
CA ALA A 44 13.65 6.54 20.19
C ALA A 44 14.26 5.95 21.46
N GLN A 45 13.56 6.09 22.59
CA GLN A 45 14.08 5.69 23.90
C GLN A 45 14.54 4.22 23.95
N GLY A 46 15.85 4.01 24.09
CA GLY A 46 16.45 2.68 24.25
C GLY A 46 16.48 1.80 23.01
N GLU A 47 16.11 2.33 21.85
CA GLU A 47 16.15 1.56 20.61
C GLU A 47 17.50 1.62 19.91
N ILE A 48 17.84 0.49 19.30
CA ILE A 48 19.08 0.30 18.54
C ILE A 48 18.82 0.55 17.05
N GLY A 49 19.71 1.29 16.41
CA GLY A 49 19.61 1.55 14.98
C GLY A 49 20.83 2.23 14.40
N PHE A 50 20.71 2.59 13.11
CA PHE A 50 21.81 3.07 12.30
C PHE A 50 22.03 4.59 12.36
N GLY A 51 21.09 5.37 12.90
CA GLY A 51 21.20 6.83 12.98
C GLY A 51 21.15 7.55 11.64
N LEU A 52 20.45 7.00 10.64
CA LEU A 52 20.33 7.62 9.33
C LEU A 52 19.38 8.83 9.36
N ARG A 53 19.66 9.79 8.48
CA ARG A 53 18.82 10.97 8.30
C ARG A 53 17.45 10.62 7.69
N GLN A 54 16.46 11.43 7.95
CA GLN A 54 15.08 11.24 7.53
C GLN A 54 14.90 11.19 6.02
N GLY A 55 15.62 12.08 5.29
CA GLY A 55 15.60 12.11 3.83
C GLY A 55 16.11 10.81 3.22
N LEU A 56 17.25 10.29 3.72
CA LEU A 56 17.80 9.01 3.28
C LEU A 56 16.88 7.84 3.62
N THR A 57 16.27 7.86 4.80
CA THR A 57 15.25 6.87 5.18
C THR A 57 14.09 6.89 4.19
N GLY A 58 13.58 8.08 3.83
CA GLY A 58 12.54 8.22 2.81
C GLY A 58 12.92 7.62 1.47
N VAL A 59 14.17 7.83 1.02
CA VAL A 59 14.71 7.21 -0.21
C VAL A 59 14.73 5.68 -0.09
N ILE A 60 15.25 5.14 1.00
CA ILE A 60 15.31 3.68 1.22
C ILE A 60 13.91 3.07 1.21
N MET A 61 12.95 3.73 1.86
CA MET A 61 11.57 3.25 1.92
C MET A 61 10.84 3.26 0.57
N THR A 62 11.37 3.93 -0.45
CA THR A 62 10.77 3.90 -1.81
C THR A 62 11.37 2.84 -2.73
N LEU A 63 12.43 2.16 -2.30
CA LEU A 63 13.09 1.14 -3.12
C LEU A 63 12.15 -0.01 -3.51
N ASP A 64 11.14 -0.31 -2.70
CA ASP A 64 10.09 -1.26 -2.99
C ASP A 64 9.29 -0.89 -4.24
N ASN A 65 8.88 0.38 -4.32
CA ASN A 65 8.10 0.89 -5.44
C ASN A 65 8.93 0.95 -6.73
N VAL A 66 10.22 1.28 -6.62
CA VAL A 66 11.16 1.24 -7.74
C VAL A 66 11.38 -0.21 -8.20
N ALA A 67 11.61 -1.13 -7.27
CA ALA A 67 11.77 -2.55 -7.57
C ALA A 67 10.49 -3.13 -8.22
N ALA A 68 9.31 -2.79 -7.68
CA ALA A 68 8.03 -3.21 -8.23
C ALA A 68 7.83 -2.70 -9.65
N PHE A 69 8.15 -1.43 -9.93
CA PHE A 69 8.01 -0.84 -11.27
C PHE A 69 8.80 -1.60 -12.34
N ILE A 70 9.99 -2.08 -11.98
CA ILE A 70 10.86 -2.84 -12.89
C ILE A 70 10.48 -4.32 -12.95
N LEU A 71 10.27 -4.95 -11.78
CA LEU A 71 10.14 -6.41 -11.67
C LEU A 71 8.74 -6.92 -12.00
N LEU A 72 7.67 -6.13 -11.74
CA LEU A 72 6.30 -6.57 -12.04
C LEU A 72 6.11 -6.98 -13.51
N PRO A 73 6.49 -6.17 -14.51
CA PRO A 73 6.35 -6.57 -15.90
C PRO A 73 7.29 -7.72 -16.30
N VAL A 74 8.54 -7.72 -15.80
CA VAL A 74 9.54 -8.74 -16.14
C VAL A 74 9.09 -10.12 -15.63
N ILE A 75 8.75 -10.21 -14.35
CA ILE A 75 8.29 -11.45 -13.72
C ILE A 75 6.93 -11.87 -14.28
N GLY A 76 6.06 -10.91 -14.61
CA GLY A 76 4.79 -11.19 -15.28
C GLY A 76 5.00 -11.98 -16.58
N ILE A 77 5.82 -11.43 -17.49
CA ILE A 77 6.15 -12.08 -18.77
C ILE A 77 6.83 -13.43 -18.54
N TRP A 78 7.75 -13.49 -17.59
CA TRP A 78 8.49 -14.72 -17.32
C TRP A 78 7.59 -15.81 -16.75
N SER A 79 6.73 -15.49 -15.80
CA SER A 79 5.79 -16.45 -15.21
C SER A 79 4.70 -16.91 -16.20
N ASP A 80 4.41 -16.14 -17.25
CA ASP A 80 3.49 -16.55 -18.31
C ASP A 80 4.07 -17.63 -19.24
N ARG A 81 5.40 -17.70 -19.35
CA ARG A 81 6.10 -18.62 -20.27
C ARG A 81 6.46 -19.98 -19.68
N ILE A 82 6.52 -20.07 -18.35
CA ILE A 82 6.96 -21.30 -17.67
C ILE A 82 5.75 -22.07 -17.19
N TRP A 83 5.65 -23.33 -17.66
CA TRP A 83 4.65 -24.29 -17.18
C TRP A 83 5.34 -25.44 -16.47
N THR A 84 4.81 -25.74 -15.28
CA THR A 84 5.28 -26.86 -14.48
C THR A 84 4.09 -27.74 -14.06
N ARG A 85 4.37 -28.87 -13.44
CA ARG A 85 3.35 -29.76 -12.84
C ARG A 85 2.46 -29.06 -11.79
N PHE A 86 2.89 -27.92 -11.26
CA PHE A 86 2.15 -27.13 -10.25
C PHE A 86 1.39 -25.92 -10.88
N GLY A 87 1.47 -25.75 -12.17
CA GLY A 87 0.96 -24.60 -12.90
C GLY A 87 2.07 -23.62 -13.31
N ARG A 88 1.69 -22.41 -13.71
CA ARG A 88 2.63 -21.37 -14.16
C ARG A 88 2.98 -20.34 -13.06
N ARG A 89 2.06 -20.04 -12.15
CA ARG A 89 2.26 -19.05 -11.07
C ARG A 89 2.84 -19.66 -9.80
N MET A 90 2.36 -20.86 -9.46
CA MET A 90 2.69 -21.53 -8.20
C MET A 90 4.19 -21.76 -7.99
N PRO A 91 5.02 -22.14 -8.99
CA PRO A 91 6.46 -22.32 -8.79
C PRO A 91 7.16 -21.05 -8.32
N PHE A 92 6.78 -19.87 -8.88
CA PHE A 92 7.32 -18.58 -8.45
C PHE A 92 6.92 -18.25 -7.02
N ILE A 93 5.66 -18.52 -6.66
CA ILE A 93 5.14 -18.32 -5.31
C ILE A 93 5.92 -19.16 -4.30
N LEU A 94 6.13 -20.46 -4.60
CA LEU A 94 6.81 -21.41 -3.71
C LEU A 94 8.30 -21.12 -3.50
N VAL A 95 8.97 -20.54 -4.51
CA VAL A 95 10.41 -20.19 -4.42
C VAL A 95 10.59 -18.83 -3.77
N LEU A 96 9.79 -17.84 -4.16
CA LEU A 96 9.99 -16.46 -3.72
C LEU A 96 9.49 -16.19 -2.30
N ALA A 97 8.46 -16.92 -1.83
CA ALA A 97 7.96 -16.75 -0.48
C ALA A 97 8.98 -17.12 0.61
N PRO A 98 9.64 -18.28 0.60
CA PRO A 98 10.69 -18.62 1.56
C PRO A 98 11.87 -17.62 1.52
N VAL A 99 12.28 -17.17 0.33
CA VAL A 99 13.34 -16.16 0.18
C VAL A 99 12.92 -14.84 0.81
N SER A 100 11.68 -14.39 0.57
CA SER A 100 11.14 -13.17 1.16
C SER A 100 11.08 -13.29 2.69
N VAL A 101 10.58 -14.40 3.23
CA VAL A 101 10.47 -14.63 4.68
C VAL A 101 11.85 -14.69 5.34
N ALA A 102 12.81 -15.39 4.74
CA ALA A 102 14.17 -15.47 5.27
C ALA A 102 14.86 -14.10 5.32
N ALA A 103 14.76 -13.33 4.22
CA ALA A 103 15.33 -11.98 4.16
C ALA A 103 14.60 -11.03 5.12
N PHE A 104 13.29 -11.17 5.28
CA PHE A 104 12.48 -10.40 6.23
C PHE A 104 12.89 -10.64 7.69
N ILE A 105 13.11 -11.88 8.07
CA ILE A 105 13.57 -12.26 9.42
C ILE A 105 15.01 -11.78 9.66
N LEU A 106 15.84 -11.71 8.62
CA LEU A 106 17.21 -11.22 8.73
C LEU A 106 17.27 -9.73 9.12
N ILE A 107 16.25 -8.92 8.78
CA ILE A 107 16.22 -7.49 9.11
C ILE A 107 16.42 -7.23 10.61
N PRO A 108 15.55 -7.70 11.53
CA PRO A 108 15.75 -7.49 12.97
C PRO A 108 16.97 -8.21 13.52
N VAL A 109 17.37 -9.34 12.96
CA VAL A 109 18.59 -10.07 13.37
C VAL A 109 19.82 -9.20 13.18
N VAL A 110 19.94 -8.47 12.06
CA VAL A 110 21.06 -7.56 11.82
C VAL A 110 21.03 -6.38 12.78
N VAL A 111 19.85 -5.87 13.12
CA VAL A 111 19.73 -4.80 14.14
C VAL A 111 20.21 -5.29 15.52
N ASP A 112 19.87 -6.52 15.90
CA ASP A 112 20.34 -7.11 17.17
C ASP A 112 21.87 -7.38 17.19
N MET A 113 22.54 -7.36 16.05
CA MET A 113 24.01 -7.43 15.96
C MET A 113 24.69 -6.08 16.25
N ILE A 114 23.95 -4.98 16.36
CA ILE A 114 24.50 -3.65 16.66
C ILE A 114 24.78 -3.57 18.16
N PRO A 115 26.04 -3.30 18.59
CA PRO A 115 26.31 -3.01 20.00
C PRO A 115 25.55 -1.74 20.44
N PRO A 116 24.91 -1.75 21.60
CA PRO A 116 24.13 -0.60 22.07
C PRO A 116 24.94 0.72 22.11
N GLU A 117 26.23 0.64 22.41
CA GLU A 117 27.15 1.77 22.49
C GLU A 117 27.44 2.42 21.14
N LEU A 118 27.24 1.67 20.04
CA LEU A 118 27.46 2.12 18.67
C LEU A 118 26.17 2.62 17.99
N THR A 119 25.04 2.57 18.70
CA THR A 119 23.78 3.06 18.15
C THR A 119 23.91 4.49 17.64
N GLY A 120 23.53 4.70 16.38
CA GLY A 120 23.62 6.00 15.72
C GLY A 120 25.00 6.36 15.16
N GLN A 121 26.03 5.54 15.40
CA GLN A 121 27.38 5.77 14.87
C GLN A 121 27.55 5.09 13.50
N THR A 122 26.85 5.62 12.50
CA THR A 122 26.76 5.02 11.14
C THR A 122 28.11 4.64 10.55
N GLU A 123 29.14 5.46 10.76
CA GLU A 123 30.49 5.21 10.24
C GLU A 123 31.17 3.95 10.81
N GLN A 124 30.81 3.58 12.04
CA GLN A 124 31.35 2.37 12.69
C GLN A 124 30.48 1.13 12.43
N LEU A 125 29.30 1.32 11.86
CA LEU A 125 28.31 0.27 11.57
C LEU A 125 28.28 -0.11 10.09
N ASN A 126 29.29 0.21 9.30
CA ASN A 126 29.29 -0.01 7.85
C ASN A 126 29.00 -1.45 7.44
N SER A 127 29.52 -2.44 8.17
CA SER A 127 29.29 -3.86 7.88
C SER A 127 27.86 -4.29 8.20
N GLN A 128 27.33 -3.86 9.34
CA GLN A 128 25.94 -4.13 9.74
C GLN A 128 24.96 -3.41 8.82
N LEU A 129 25.25 -2.14 8.47
CA LEU A 129 24.43 -1.38 7.53
C LEU A 129 24.43 -2.03 6.14
N ALA A 130 25.59 -2.46 5.64
CA ALA A 130 25.67 -3.16 4.37
C ALA A 130 24.85 -4.46 4.38
N LEU A 131 24.96 -5.26 5.45
CA LEU A 131 24.18 -6.50 5.60
C LEU A 131 22.67 -6.21 5.70
N PHE A 132 22.29 -5.15 6.44
CA PHE A 132 20.91 -4.69 6.55
C PHE A 132 20.35 -4.26 5.18
N MET A 133 21.11 -3.49 4.41
CA MET A 133 20.72 -3.08 3.06
C MET A 133 20.61 -4.25 2.09
N ILE A 134 21.50 -5.26 2.22
CA ILE A 134 21.40 -6.50 1.45
C ILE A 134 20.11 -7.25 1.84
N ALA A 135 19.81 -7.40 3.15
CA ALA A 135 18.59 -8.05 3.61
C ALA A 135 17.34 -7.35 3.07
N ILE A 136 17.28 -6.02 3.17
CA ILE A 136 16.20 -5.21 2.57
C ILE A 136 16.14 -5.42 1.05
N GLY A 137 17.26 -5.31 0.34
CA GLY A 137 17.30 -5.45 -1.12
C GLY A 137 16.80 -6.82 -1.59
N VAL A 138 17.21 -7.91 -0.92
CA VAL A 138 16.72 -9.27 -1.19
C VAL A 138 15.22 -9.37 -0.87
N PHE A 139 14.80 -8.86 0.29
CA PHE A 139 13.39 -8.86 0.68
C PHE A 139 12.51 -8.13 -0.35
N LEU A 140 12.85 -6.89 -0.70
CA LEU A 140 12.09 -6.06 -1.64
C LEU A 140 12.02 -6.69 -3.04
N THR A 141 13.16 -7.21 -3.53
CA THR A 141 13.24 -7.89 -4.83
C THR A 141 12.38 -9.16 -4.84
N ALA A 142 12.48 -9.98 -3.79
CA ALA A 142 11.71 -11.20 -3.68
C ALA A 142 10.21 -10.92 -3.52
N MET A 143 9.83 -9.92 -2.72
CA MET A 143 8.43 -9.51 -2.53
C MET A 143 7.82 -8.90 -3.79
N ALA A 144 8.51 -8.01 -4.49
CA ALA A 144 8.05 -7.47 -5.76
C ALA A 144 7.85 -8.57 -6.80
N SER A 145 8.79 -9.53 -6.85
CA SER A 145 8.70 -10.69 -7.74
C SER A 145 7.57 -11.65 -7.34
N PHE A 146 7.35 -11.90 -6.04
CA PHE A 146 6.28 -12.73 -5.49
C PHE A 146 4.89 -12.13 -5.76
N ARG A 147 4.76 -10.82 -5.62
CA ARG A 147 3.48 -10.10 -5.78
C ARG A 147 2.87 -10.31 -7.17
N THR A 148 3.70 -10.35 -8.22
CA THR A 148 3.24 -10.48 -9.60
C THR A 148 2.43 -11.75 -9.86
N PRO A 149 2.95 -12.98 -9.61
CA PRO A 149 2.18 -14.20 -9.81
C PRO A 149 0.95 -14.30 -8.89
N VAL A 150 1.01 -13.77 -7.67
CA VAL A 150 -0.15 -13.74 -6.76
C VAL A 150 -1.27 -12.87 -7.32
N ILE A 151 -0.96 -11.67 -7.84
CA ILE A 151 -1.95 -10.79 -8.46
C ILE A 151 -2.54 -11.46 -9.70
N ALA A 152 -1.70 -12.09 -10.53
CA ALA A 152 -2.13 -12.73 -11.76
C ALA A 152 -3.01 -13.96 -11.53
N LEU A 153 -2.87 -14.63 -10.38
CA LEU A 153 -3.63 -15.83 -10.05
C LEU A 153 -5.15 -15.56 -10.00
N MET A 154 -5.57 -14.38 -9.57
CA MET A 154 -7.00 -14.02 -9.50
C MET A 154 -7.66 -13.98 -10.87
N PRO A 155 -7.21 -13.18 -11.86
CA PRO A 155 -7.82 -13.16 -13.18
C PRO A 155 -7.63 -14.46 -13.96
N ASP A 156 -6.56 -15.24 -13.68
CA ASP A 156 -6.35 -16.54 -14.29
C ASP A 156 -7.41 -17.57 -13.86
N LEU A 157 -7.95 -17.43 -12.64
CA LEU A 157 -8.88 -18.37 -12.04
C LEU A 157 -10.32 -17.86 -11.94
N THR A 158 -10.58 -16.60 -12.31
CA THR A 158 -11.89 -15.96 -12.17
C THR A 158 -12.39 -15.46 -13.54
N PRO A 159 -13.62 -15.86 -13.96
CA PRO A 159 -14.25 -15.34 -15.16
C PRO A 159 -14.37 -13.81 -15.16
N SER A 160 -14.22 -13.18 -16.33
CA SER A 160 -14.22 -11.72 -16.47
C SER A 160 -15.36 -10.99 -15.76
N PRO A 161 -16.64 -11.41 -15.86
CA PRO A 161 -17.75 -10.71 -15.19
C PRO A 161 -17.67 -10.72 -13.65
N LEU A 162 -16.96 -11.70 -13.06
CA LEU A 162 -16.88 -11.89 -11.60
C LEU A 162 -15.59 -11.32 -10.99
N ARG A 163 -14.66 -10.81 -11.81
CA ARG A 163 -13.36 -10.30 -11.34
C ARG A 163 -13.48 -9.14 -10.36
N SER A 164 -14.48 -8.27 -10.53
CA SER A 164 -14.69 -7.15 -9.61
C SER A 164 -15.06 -7.62 -8.20
N GLN A 165 -15.96 -8.61 -8.10
CA GLN A 165 -16.35 -9.21 -6.82
C GLN A 165 -15.18 -9.96 -6.18
N ALA A 166 -14.42 -10.73 -6.97
CA ALA A 166 -13.23 -11.44 -6.51
C ALA A 166 -12.18 -10.46 -5.96
N ASN A 167 -11.93 -9.36 -6.66
CA ASN A 167 -10.99 -8.32 -6.22
C ASN A 167 -11.39 -7.70 -4.88
N GLY A 168 -12.68 -7.49 -4.63
CA GLY A 168 -13.19 -7.03 -3.33
C GLY A 168 -12.80 -7.97 -2.19
N ILE A 169 -12.98 -9.28 -2.35
CA ILE A 169 -12.62 -10.28 -1.34
C ILE A 169 -11.10 -10.32 -1.12
N ILE A 170 -10.33 -10.25 -2.18
CA ILE A 170 -8.86 -10.29 -2.12
C ILE A 170 -8.32 -9.06 -1.37
N ASN A 171 -8.86 -7.87 -1.65
CA ASN A 171 -8.48 -6.65 -0.93
C ASN A 171 -8.92 -6.70 0.55
N LEU A 172 -10.09 -7.30 0.85
CA LEU A 172 -10.51 -7.57 2.23
C LEU A 172 -9.48 -8.45 2.96
N MET A 173 -9.01 -9.51 2.33
CA MET A 173 -7.98 -10.39 2.89
C MET A 173 -6.66 -9.65 3.11
N GLY A 174 -6.26 -8.78 2.18
CA GLY A 174 -5.11 -7.89 2.36
C GLY A 174 -5.27 -6.95 3.57
N GLY A 175 -6.43 -6.30 3.69
CA GLY A 175 -6.76 -5.45 4.84
C GLY A 175 -6.75 -6.19 6.18
N LEU A 176 -7.26 -7.42 6.21
CA LEU A 176 -7.18 -8.29 7.39
C LEU A 176 -5.73 -8.64 7.74
N GLY A 177 -4.89 -8.89 6.72
CA GLY A 177 -3.46 -9.12 6.91
C GLY A 177 -2.77 -7.93 7.58
N THR A 178 -2.99 -6.71 7.06
CA THR A 178 -2.48 -5.47 7.66
C THR A 178 -2.95 -5.31 9.11
N LEU A 179 -4.22 -5.53 9.38
CA LEU A 179 -4.80 -5.38 10.71
C LEU A 179 -4.18 -6.36 11.71
N ILE A 180 -4.07 -7.64 11.35
CA ILE A 180 -3.47 -8.67 12.21
C ILE A 180 -1.99 -8.39 12.44
N ALA A 181 -1.25 -7.98 11.41
CA ALA A 181 0.15 -7.63 11.50
C ALA A 181 0.37 -6.47 12.48
N THR A 182 -0.33 -5.36 12.28
CA THR A 182 -0.15 -4.15 13.10
C THR A 182 -0.62 -4.35 14.53
N MET A 183 -1.79 -4.97 14.75
CA MET A 183 -2.29 -5.20 16.12
C MET A 183 -1.51 -6.27 16.86
N GLY A 184 -1.11 -7.36 16.18
CA GLY A 184 -0.31 -8.41 16.80
C GLY A 184 1.11 -7.98 17.11
N SER A 185 1.71 -7.15 16.28
CA SER A 185 3.11 -6.75 16.42
C SER A 185 3.39 -5.96 17.70
N GLY A 186 2.45 -5.14 18.14
CA GLY A 186 2.61 -4.34 19.36
C GLY A 186 2.82 -5.17 20.62
N ILE A 187 2.05 -6.27 20.76
CA ILE A 187 2.19 -7.20 21.86
C ILE A 187 3.48 -8.01 21.72
N LEU A 188 3.76 -8.49 20.52
CA LEU A 188 4.90 -9.35 20.25
C LEU A 188 6.24 -8.63 20.36
N TYR A 189 6.28 -7.32 20.09
CA TYR A 189 7.51 -6.53 20.23
C TYR A 189 8.03 -6.49 21.68
N GLN A 190 7.14 -6.63 22.68
CA GLN A 190 7.52 -6.74 24.08
C GLN A 190 8.31 -8.02 24.38
N MET A 191 8.17 -9.05 23.54
CA MET A 191 8.92 -10.31 23.64
C MET A 191 10.29 -10.23 22.95
N GLY A 192 10.57 -9.16 22.24
CA GLY A 192 11.80 -8.90 21.49
C GLY A 192 11.55 -8.45 20.04
N ARG A 193 12.55 -7.79 19.45
CA ARG A 193 12.48 -7.24 18.07
C ARG A 193 12.20 -8.32 17.02
N LEU A 194 12.69 -9.52 17.24
CA LEU A 194 12.53 -10.64 16.30
C LEU A 194 11.09 -11.20 16.28
N ALA A 195 10.35 -11.11 17.39
CA ALA A 195 9.06 -11.78 17.54
C ALA A 195 7.99 -11.33 16.52
N PRO A 196 7.78 -10.02 16.23
CA PRO A 196 6.84 -9.60 15.19
C PRO A 196 7.20 -10.12 13.79
N PHE A 197 8.50 -10.20 13.48
CA PHE A 197 8.98 -10.67 12.18
C PHE A 197 8.82 -12.18 12.03
N LEU A 198 9.07 -12.96 13.07
CA LEU A 198 8.78 -14.40 13.09
C LEU A 198 7.28 -14.67 12.95
N PHE A 199 6.46 -13.89 13.64
CA PHE A 199 5.01 -13.99 13.53
C PHE A 199 4.53 -13.70 12.11
N GLY A 200 4.94 -12.57 11.52
CA GLY A 200 4.61 -12.22 10.15
C GLY A 200 5.09 -13.25 9.14
N GLY A 201 6.35 -13.69 9.27
CA GLY A 201 6.94 -14.73 8.43
C GLY A 201 6.22 -16.08 8.53
N SER A 202 5.81 -16.48 9.73
CA SER A 202 5.04 -17.73 9.94
C SER A 202 3.63 -17.65 9.33
N LEU A 203 2.94 -16.51 9.48
CA LEU A 203 1.63 -16.30 8.85
C LEU A 203 1.73 -16.27 7.32
N MET A 204 2.75 -15.61 6.76
CA MET A 204 3.01 -15.62 5.31
C MET A 204 3.26 -17.06 4.83
N THR A 205 4.10 -17.81 5.54
CA THR A 205 4.40 -19.21 5.20
C THR A 205 3.14 -20.06 5.25
N ALA A 206 2.33 -19.94 6.30
CA ALA A 206 1.05 -20.65 6.42
C ALA A 206 0.09 -20.26 5.28
N ALA A 207 0.00 -18.98 4.94
CA ALA A 207 -0.83 -18.49 3.83
C ALA A 207 -0.40 -19.10 2.48
N VAL A 208 0.90 -19.20 2.22
CA VAL A 208 1.44 -19.83 0.99
C VAL A 208 1.21 -21.33 0.97
N ILE A 209 1.35 -22.02 2.11
CA ILE A 209 1.02 -23.44 2.22
C ILE A 209 -0.46 -23.68 1.93
N LEU A 210 -1.37 -22.88 2.51
CA LEU A 210 -2.81 -22.98 2.22
C LEU A 210 -3.10 -22.73 0.73
N LEU A 211 -2.46 -21.71 0.15
CA LEU A 211 -2.59 -21.42 -1.28
C LEU A 211 -2.16 -22.64 -2.12
N PHE A 212 -1.00 -23.21 -1.83
CA PHE A 212 -0.45 -24.37 -2.55
C PHE A 212 -1.33 -25.62 -2.45
N LEU A 213 -1.82 -25.92 -1.25
CA LEU A 213 -2.60 -27.15 -1.02
C LEU A 213 -4.00 -27.08 -1.66
N PHE A 214 -4.63 -25.92 -1.66
CA PHE A 214 -6.03 -25.78 -2.01
C PHE A 214 -6.32 -25.07 -3.34
N VAL A 215 -5.36 -24.31 -3.89
CA VAL A 215 -5.52 -23.63 -5.18
C VAL A 215 -4.75 -24.37 -6.26
N LYS A 216 -5.49 -25.03 -7.16
CA LYS A 216 -4.91 -25.69 -8.33
C LYS A 216 -5.11 -24.83 -9.56
N GLU A 217 -4.02 -24.57 -10.27
CA GLU A 217 -4.08 -23.95 -11.59
C GLU A 217 -4.54 -24.98 -12.63
N PRO A 218 -5.45 -24.61 -13.55
CA PRO A 218 -5.85 -25.50 -14.63
C PRO A 218 -4.70 -25.71 -15.62
N GLU A 219 -4.55 -26.93 -16.16
CA GLU A 219 -3.50 -27.29 -17.11
C GLU A 219 -3.51 -26.45 -18.40
N LYS A 220 -4.65 -25.86 -18.75
CA LYS A 220 -4.83 -24.93 -19.86
C LYS A 220 -5.61 -23.71 -19.36
N ALA A 221 -4.95 -22.79 -18.66
CA ALA A 221 -5.49 -21.45 -18.58
C ALA A 221 -5.38 -20.84 -19.99
N GLY A 222 -6.52 -20.48 -20.56
CA GLY A 222 -6.53 -19.75 -21.83
C GLY A 222 -5.55 -18.59 -21.71
N THR A 223 -4.69 -18.43 -22.71
CA THR A 223 -3.91 -17.23 -22.91
C THR A 223 -4.90 -16.08 -23.03
N THR A 224 -5.27 -15.47 -21.90
CA THR A 224 -5.80 -14.13 -21.96
C THR A 224 -4.62 -13.32 -22.47
N ALA A 225 -4.68 -12.97 -23.75
CA ALA A 225 -3.74 -12.09 -24.38
C ALA A 225 -3.51 -10.93 -23.40
N HIS A 226 -2.29 -10.78 -22.92
CA HIS A 226 -1.85 -9.53 -22.35
C HIS A 226 -1.95 -8.53 -23.51
N GLU A 227 -3.13 -7.92 -23.66
CA GLU A 227 -3.25 -6.72 -24.45
C GLU A 227 -2.15 -5.78 -23.98
N ASP A 228 -1.44 -5.23 -24.96
CA ASP A 228 -0.33 -4.28 -24.81
C ASP A 228 -0.62 -3.23 -23.74
N ARG A 229 -0.29 -3.51 -22.47
CA ARG A 229 -0.65 -2.68 -21.31
C ARG A 229 0.20 -1.40 -21.20
N GLY A 230 1.21 -1.22 -22.04
CA GLY A 230 2.12 -0.07 -21.93
C GLY A 230 1.89 1.00 -22.98
N LEU A 231 2.09 0.68 -24.25
CA LEU A 231 2.06 1.66 -25.35
C LEU A 231 0.66 1.85 -25.97
N GLY A 232 -0.24 0.86 -25.82
CA GLY A 232 -1.66 0.97 -26.20
C GLY A 232 -2.39 2.04 -25.41
N ALA A 233 -2.02 2.23 -24.13
CA ALA A 233 -2.57 3.23 -23.22
C ALA A 233 -2.50 4.66 -23.80
N LEU A 234 -1.36 5.02 -24.40
CA LEU A 234 -1.15 6.35 -24.99
C LEU A 234 -1.95 6.56 -26.29
N ARG A 235 -2.30 5.49 -27.01
CA ARG A 235 -3.14 5.58 -28.22
C ARG A 235 -4.62 5.80 -27.90
N GLY A 236 -5.13 5.21 -26.81
CA GLY A 236 -6.49 5.44 -26.32
C GLY A 236 -6.73 6.89 -25.93
N LEU A 237 -5.75 7.59 -25.32
CA LEU A 237 -5.84 9.00 -24.96
C LEU A 237 -6.08 9.96 -26.13
N LYS A 238 -5.70 9.58 -27.35
CA LYS A 238 -5.94 10.39 -28.56
C LYS A 238 -7.41 10.37 -29.01
N ARG A 239 -8.20 9.41 -28.57
CA ARG A 239 -9.63 9.26 -28.94
C ARG A 239 -10.58 10.03 -28.02
N ILE A 240 -10.07 10.59 -26.91
CA ILE A 240 -10.88 11.29 -25.94
C ILE A 240 -11.07 12.75 -26.35
N SER A 241 -12.26 13.30 -26.09
CA SER A 241 -12.53 14.73 -26.32
C SER A 241 -11.58 15.61 -25.51
N PRO A 242 -11.20 16.81 -25.98
CA PRO A 242 -10.30 17.72 -25.25
C PRO A 242 -10.79 18.03 -23.84
N HIS A 243 -12.12 18.14 -23.64
CA HIS A 243 -12.74 18.39 -22.35
C HIS A 243 -12.54 17.21 -21.38
N ALA A 244 -12.82 15.98 -21.82
CA ALA A 244 -12.64 14.77 -21.00
C ALA A 244 -11.16 14.52 -20.70
N ARG A 245 -10.24 14.81 -21.63
CA ARG A 245 -8.79 14.73 -21.44
C ARG A 245 -8.31 15.70 -20.36
N ARG A 246 -8.82 16.94 -20.35
CA ARG A 246 -8.49 17.94 -19.30
C ARG A 246 -9.01 17.49 -17.95
N SER A 247 -10.23 16.98 -17.87
CA SER A 247 -10.82 16.44 -16.64
C SER A 247 -10.03 15.25 -16.10
N LEU A 248 -9.63 14.30 -16.98
CA LEU A 248 -8.78 13.19 -16.64
C LEU A 248 -7.41 13.63 -16.09
N ALA A 249 -6.80 14.65 -16.72
CA ALA A 249 -5.52 15.18 -16.24
C ALA A 249 -5.63 15.75 -14.81
N PHE A 250 -6.71 16.49 -14.50
CA PHE A 250 -6.98 16.95 -13.14
C PHE A 250 -7.24 15.79 -12.18
N LEU A 251 -7.94 14.74 -12.62
CA LEU A 251 -8.17 13.56 -11.79
C LEU A 251 -6.85 12.82 -11.48
N MET A 252 -5.97 12.66 -12.49
CA MET A 252 -4.63 12.08 -12.27
C MET A 252 -3.78 12.94 -11.33
N GLY A 253 -3.83 14.27 -11.47
CA GLY A 253 -3.17 15.19 -10.56
C GLY A 253 -3.71 15.09 -9.14
N ALA A 254 -5.02 14.95 -8.96
CA ALA A 254 -5.63 14.73 -7.66
C ALA A 254 -5.16 13.42 -7.03
N ILE A 255 -5.17 12.32 -7.80
CA ILE A 255 -4.69 11.00 -7.37
C ILE A 255 -3.24 11.08 -6.92
N PHE A 256 -2.38 11.69 -7.72
CA PHE A 256 -0.97 11.89 -7.38
C PHE A 256 -0.81 12.67 -6.08
N CYS A 257 -1.52 13.79 -5.91
CA CYS A 257 -1.43 14.59 -4.69
C CYS A 257 -1.92 13.85 -3.45
N TRP A 258 -3.09 13.23 -3.46
CA TRP A 258 -3.55 12.56 -2.23
C TRP A 258 -2.72 11.33 -1.86
N PHE A 259 -2.16 10.60 -2.85
CA PHE A 259 -1.25 9.50 -2.55
C PHE A 259 0.12 9.98 -2.04
N ILE A 260 0.63 11.15 -2.46
CA ILE A 260 1.82 11.75 -1.82
C ILE A 260 1.56 11.95 -0.33
N GLY A 261 0.44 12.55 0.03
CA GLY A 261 0.08 12.78 1.43
C GLY A 261 -0.13 11.48 2.20
N TYR A 262 -0.87 10.52 1.63
CA TYR A 262 -1.12 9.23 2.28
C TYR A 262 0.17 8.45 2.53
N ASN A 263 1.05 8.34 1.53
CA ASN A 263 2.31 7.59 1.67
C ASN A 263 3.27 8.26 2.68
N ALA A 264 3.17 9.58 2.89
CA ALA A 264 3.90 10.24 3.98
C ALA A 264 3.46 9.73 5.35
N ILE A 265 2.15 9.64 5.58
CA ILE A 265 1.59 9.10 6.82
C ILE A 265 1.94 7.61 6.95
N ASP A 266 1.74 6.82 5.90
CA ASP A 266 2.03 5.37 5.91
C ASP A 266 3.49 5.08 6.29
N THR A 267 4.43 5.88 5.78
CA THR A 267 5.87 5.67 6.01
C THR A 267 6.33 6.18 7.38
N PHE A 268 5.85 7.35 7.82
CA PHE A 268 6.43 8.06 8.97
C PHE A 268 5.55 8.12 10.20
N LEU A 269 4.31 7.58 10.18
CA LEU A 269 3.41 7.64 11.33
C LEU A 269 3.98 6.92 12.57
N SER A 270 4.63 5.77 12.38
CA SER A 270 5.29 5.04 13.47
C SER A 270 6.47 5.84 14.02
N SER A 271 7.29 6.45 13.16
CA SER A 271 8.39 7.33 13.55
C SER A 271 7.88 8.54 14.35
N TYR A 272 6.80 9.18 13.88
CA TYR A 272 6.13 10.26 14.62
C TYR A 272 5.64 9.81 15.99
N GLY A 273 4.98 8.64 16.06
CA GLY A 273 4.48 8.09 17.32
C GLY A 273 5.58 7.89 18.35
N VAL A 274 6.75 7.40 17.90
CA VAL A 274 7.90 7.17 18.78
C VAL A 274 8.58 8.49 19.16
N SER A 275 8.95 9.31 18.16
CA SER A 275 9.78 10.50 18.36
C SER A 275 9.03 11.65 19.02
N GLU A 276 7.79 11.93 18.57
CA GLU A 276 7.04 13.11 19.01
C GLU A 276 6.04 12.84 20.15
N LEU A 277 5.45 11.63 20.15
CA LEU A 277 4.43 11.28 21.14
C LEU A 277 4.98 10.40 22.28
N GLY A 278 6.26 9.98 22.21
CA GLY A 278 6.88 9.10 23.20
C GLY A 278 6.22 7.73 23.30
N LEU A 279 5.55 7.27 22.25
CA LEU A 279 4.97 5.93 22.22
C LEU A 279 6.08 4.88 22.11
N SER A 280 5.87 3.73 22.75
CA SER A 280 6.79 2.61 22.53
C SER A 280 6.74 2.13 21.07
N ILE A 281 7.86 1.56 20.59
CA ILE A 281 7.95 1.02 19.22
C ILE A 281 6.91 -0.08 18.96
N GLY A 282 6.53 -0.84 19.98
CA GLY A 282 5.44 -1.79 19.87
C GLY A 282 4.05 -1.11 19.75
N THR A 283 3.87 0.07 20.33
CA THR A 283 2.58 0.78 20.35
C THR A 283 2.38 1.66 19.12
N ALA A 284 3.44 2.30 18.59
CA ALA A 284 3.34 3.24 17.48
C ALA A 284 2.72 2.62 16.19
N PRO A 285 3.04 1.39 15.77
CA PRO A 285 2.39 0.75 14.61
C PRO A 285 0.88 0.55 14.77
N LEU A 286 0.36 0.48 16.01
CA LEU A 286 -1.07 0.32 16.25
C LEU A 286 -1.88 1.51 15.75
N LEU A 287 -1.28 2.71 15.64
CA LEU A 287 -1.93 3.88 15.04
C LEU A 287 -2.41 3.60 13.61
N MET A 288 -1.54 2.96 12.80
CA MET A 288 -1.93 2.54 11.44
C MET A 288 -2.91 1.37 11.48
N GLY A 289 -2.81 0.48 12.46
CA GLY A 289 -3.77 -0.59 12.70
C GLY A 289 -5.18 -0.07 12.95
N VAL A 290 -5.33 0.96 13.79
CA VAL A 290 -6.63 1.61 14.07
C VAL A 290 -7.19 2.29 12.81
N ALA A 291 -6.36 3.01 12.05
CA ALA A 291 -6.77 3.61 10.79
C ALA A 291 -7.22 2.55 9.76
N SER A 292 -6.47 1.43 9.66
CA SER A 292 -6.79 0.32 8.76
C SER A 292 -8.07 -0.41 9.16
N LEU A 293 -8.31 -0.62 10.44
CA LEU A 293 -9.57 -1.20 10.95
C LEU A 293 -10.77 -0.31 10.61
N ALA A 294 -10.64 0.98 10.88
CA ALA A 294 -11.69 1.95 10.56
C ALA A 294 -11.96 2.04 9.04
N PHE A 295 -10.89 2.04 8.23
CA PHE A 295 -10.99 1.95 6.77
C PHE A 295 -11.78 0.70 6.34
N LEU A 296 -11.44 -0.46 6.88
CA LEU A 296 -12.05 -1.74 6.51
C LEU A 296 -13.55 -1.77 6.85
N ILE A 297 -13.92 -1.34 8.05
CA ILE A 297 -15.32 -1.25 8.48
C ILE A 297 -16.10 -0.27 7.60
N PHE A 298 -15.47 0.85 7.22
CA PHE A 298 -16.14 1.92 6.48
C PHE A 298 -16.07 1.77 4.96
N ALA A 299 -15.33 0.78 4.44
CA ALA A 299 -15.16 0.56 3.00
C ALA A 299 -16.50 0.33 2.27
N ILE A 300 -17.38 -0.49 2.84
CA ILE A 300 -18.72 -0.74 2.27
C ILE A 300 -19.62 0.51 2.37
N PRO A 301 -19.79 1.16 3.53
CA PRO A 301 -20.50 2.43 3.63
C PRO A 301 -20.00 3.51 2.66
N ALA A 302 -18.69 3.62 2.45
CA ALA A 302 -18.09 4.59 1.54
C ALA A 302 -18.60 4.45 0.09
N GLY A 303 -18.74 3.20 -0.39
CA GLY A 303 -19.34 2.92 -1.69
C GLY A 303 -20.81 3.33 -1.78
N TYR A 304 -21.60 3.04 -0.75
CA TYR A 304 -23.03 3.44 -0.69
C TYR A 304 -23.21 4.96 -0.63
N ILE A 305 -22.37 5.66 0.12
CA ILE A 305 -22.39 7.13 0.19
C ILE A 305 -22.12 7.70 -1.20
N ALA A 306 -21.09 7.20 -1.88
CA ALA A 306 -20.73 7.65 -3.22
C ALA A 306 -21.82 7.39 -4.26
N ALA A 307 -22.54 6.28 -4.15
CA ALA A 307 -23.66 5.98 -5.03
C ALA A 307 -24.84 6.98 -4.87
N ARG A 308 -25.02 7.56 -3.66
CA ARG A 308 -26.11 8.52 -3.38
C ARG A 308 -25.71 9.99 -3.59
N VAL A 309 -24.49 10.36 -3.17
CA VAL A 309 -24.03 11.75 -3.12
C VAL A 309 -23.18 12.13 -4.33
N GLY A 310 -22.66 11.11 -5.04
CA GLY A 310 -21.68 11.23 -6.13
C GLY A 310 -20.26 10.99 -5.64
N ARG A 311 -19.44 10.36 -6.48
CA ARG A 311 -18.04 10.00 -6.14
C ARG A 311 -17.17 11.22 -5.88
N ARG A 312 -17.27 12.25 -6.72
CA ARG A 312 -16.48 13.47 -6.58
C ARG A 312 -16.69 14.13 -5.22
N ARG A 313 -17.95 14.32 -4.80
CA ARG A 313 -18.27 14.94 -3.50
C ARG A 313 -17.79 14.07 -2.35
N THR A 314 -17.96 12.76 -2.45
CA THR A 314 -17.51 11.77 -1.45
C THR A 314 -15.99 11.84 -1.25
N ILE A 315 -15.21 11.87 -2.34
CA ILE A 315 -13.75 12.00 -2.28
C ILE A 315 -13.34 13.32 -1.65
N ILE A 316 -13.92 14.45 -2.07
CA ILE A 316 -13.62 15.78 -1.49
C ILE A 316 -13.92 15.79 0.01
N THR A 317 -15.06 15.25 0.43
CA THR A 317 -15.42 15.15 1.85
C THR A 317 -14.42 14.31 2.63
N GLY A 318 -14.02 13.14 2.09
CA GLY A 318 -13.01 12.28 2.71
C GLY A 318 -11.66 12.99 2.91
N LEU A 319 -11.17 13.68 1.87
CA LEU A 319 -9.93 14.47 1.94
C LEU A 319 -10.04 15.60 2.95
N ALA A 320 -11.17 16.32 3.00
CA ALA A 320 -11.41 17.42 3.92
C ALA A 320 -11.46 16.95 5.38
N ILE A 321 -12.16 15.82 5.66
CA ILE A 321 -12.22 15.23 7.00
C ILE A 321 -10.83 14.78 7.43
N PHE A 322 -10.15 13.97 6.63
CA PHE A 322 -8.85 13.45 7.00
C PHE A 322 -7.82 14.58 7.14
N GLY A 323 -7.73 15.49 6.15
CA GLY A 323 -6.82 16.62 6.21
C GLY A 323 -7.08 17.56 7.39
N GLY A 324 -8.35 17.85 7.69
CA GLY A 324 -8.74 18.66 8.86
C GLY A 324 -8.31 18.03 10.18
N LEU A 325 -8.50 16.72 10.33
CA LEU A 325 -8.07 15.97 11.52
C LEU A 325 -6.56 15.94 11.68
N LEU A 326 -5.81 15.82 10.59
CA LEU A 326 -4.35 15.91 10.62
C LEU A 326 -3.89 17.30 11.07
N LEU A 327 -4.52 18.39 10.60
CA LEU A 327 -4.22 19.75 11.07
C LEU A 327 -4.54 19.91 12.56
N ILE A 328 -5.62 19.33 13.05
CA ILE A 328 -5.93 19.30 14.48
C ILE A 328 -4.81 18.60 15.26
N ASN A 329 -4.34 17.44 14.78
CA ASN A 329 -3.22 16.75 15.42
C ASN A 329 -1.92 17.58 15.41
N PHE A 330 -1.63 18.27 14.31
CA PHE A 330 -0.48 19.18 14.21
C PHE A 330 -0.43 20.19 15.36
N VAL A 331 -1.59 20.76 15.72
CA VAL A 331 -1.70 21.75 16.78
C VAL A 331 -1.66 21.12 18.18
N LEU A 332 -2.37 20.00 18.35
CA LEU A 332 -2.57 19.41 19.68
C LEU A 332 -1.41 18.53 20.14
N ARG A 333 -0.70 17.85 19.25
CA ARG A 333 0.41 16.91 19.52
C ARG A 333 0.11 15.98 20.70
N ASN A 334 -1.05 15.34 20.71
CA ASN A 334 -1.55 14.65 21.88
C ASN A 334 -1.60 13.12 21.66
N ALA A 335 -0.87 12.36 22.48
CA ALA A 335 -0.77 10.90 22.39
C ALA A 335 -2.09 10.16 22.62
N THR A 336 -3.09 10.79 23.24
CA THR A 336 -4.42 10.19 23.41
C THR A 336 -5.35 10.52 22.26
N LEU A 337 -5.31 11.77 21.77
CA LEU A 337 -6.21 12.23 20.70
C LEU A 337 -5.83 11.70 19.32
N ILE A 338 -4.58 11.28 19.11
CA ILE A 338 -4.14 10.69 17.84
C ILE A 338 -4.94 9.43 17.47
N TRP A 339 -5.39 8.64 18.46
CA TRP A 339 -6.15 7.41 18.22
C TRP A 339 -7.51 7.64 17.54
N PRO A 340 -8.41 8.48 18.08
CA PRO A 340 -9.66 8.80 17.38
C PRO A 340 -9.41 9.57 16.07
N ILE A 341 -8.36 10.38 15.98
CA ILE A 341 -7.96 11.06 14.75
C ILE A 341 -7.63 10.03 13.66
N MET A 342 -6.84 9.00 13.98
CA MET A 342 -6.51 7.93 13.04
C MET A 342 -7.74 7.08 12.68
N ALA A 343 -8.62 6.79 13.63
CA ALA A 343 -9.85 6.06 13.35
C ALA A 343 -10.76 6.83 12.37
N ILE A 344 -11.06 8.09 12.64
CA ILE A 344 -11.92 8.91 11.76
C ILE A 344 -11.18 9.23 10.45
N GLY A 345 -9.86 9.42 10.49
CA GLY A 345 -9.01 9.58 9.32
C GLY A 345 -9.06 8.37 8.39
N GLY A 346 -9.05 7.15 8.95
CA GLY A 346 -9.22 5.90 8.21
C GLY A 346 -10.58 5.81 7.50
N MET A 347 -11.67 6.27 8.16
CA MET A 347 -12.99 6.40 7.50
C MET A 347 -12.94 7.42 6.35
N GLY A 348 -12.30 8.58 6.57
CA GLY A 348 -12.07 9.60 5.54
C GLY A 348 -11.29 9.04 4.35
N TRP A 349 -10.26 8.24 4.63
CA TRP A 349 -9.48 7.57 3.59
C TRP A 349 -10.30 6.52 2.82
N ALA A 350 -11.23 5.80 3.46
CA ALA A 350 -12.14 4.89 2.78
C ALA A 350 -13.02 5.63 1.76
N LEU A 351 -13.54 6.82 2.10
CA LEU A 351 -14.30 7.66 1.16
C LEU A 351 -13.48 8.02 -0.09
N VAL A 352 -12.18 8.23 0.05
CA VAL A 352 -11.27 8.55 -1.05
C VAL A 352 -10.92 7.30 -1.86
N ASN A 353 -10.32 6.30 -1.19
CA ASN A 353 -9.67 5.18 -1.86
C ASN A 353 -10.66 4.26 -2.60
N ILE A 354 -11.79 3.92 -1.96
CA ILE A 354 -12.81 3.04 -2.54
C ILE A 354 -13.41 3.61 -3.83
N ASN A 355 -13.52 4.95 -3.92
CA ASN A 355 -14.16 5.63 -5.02
C ASN A 355 -13.20 6.12 -6.12
N SER A 356 -11.89 6.11 -5.85
CA SER A 356 -10.89 6.68 -6.74
C SER A 356 -10.71 5.91 -8.06
N LEU A 357 -10.46 4.61 -7.99
CA LEU A 357 -10.30 3.78 -9.19
C LEU A 357 -11.58 3.69 -10.02
N PRO A 358 -12.78 3.43 -9.45
CA PRO A 358 -14.01 3.47 -10.20
C PRO A 358 -14.25 4.80 -10.92
N MET A 359 -13.91 5.93 -10.29
CA MET A 359 -14.05 7.24 -10.92
C MET A 359 -13.16 7.40 -12.15
N VAL A 360 -11.93 6.86 -12.13
CA VAL A 360 -11.03 6.85 -13.30
C VAL A 360 -11.57 5.96 -14.40
N VAL A 361 -11.99 4.76 -14.05
CA VAL A 361 -12.47 3.75 -15.01
C VAL A 361 -13.76 4.22 -15.71
N ASP A 362 -14.66 4.89 -14.98
CA ASP A 362 -15.90 5.42 -15.57
C ASP A 362 -15.68 6.65 -16.48
N THR A 363 -14.45 7.17 -16.57
CA THR A 363 -14.09 8.16 -17.62
C THR A 363 -13.81 7.50 -18.95
N ALA A 364 -13.67 6.17 -19.01
CA ALA A 364 -13.41 5.45 -20.26
C ALA A 364 -14.59 5.59 -21.25
N ALA A 365 -14.27 5.79 -22.51
CA ALA A 365 -15.27 5.90 -23.57
C ALA A 365 -15.84 4.53 -23.97
N SER A 366 -15.07 3.45 -23.77
CA SER A 366 -15.46 2.07 -24.09
C SER A 366 -14.83 1.07 -23.13
N ASP A 367 -15.44 -0.12 -23.03
CA ASP A 367 -14.91 -1.22 -22.22
C ASP A 367 -13.51 -1.68 -22.68
N ALA A 368 -13.18 -1.49 -23.96
CA ALA A 368 -11.86 -1.78 -24.49
C ALA A 368 -10.75 -0.88 -23.91
N ASP A 369 -11.10 0.29 -23.38
CA ASP A 369 -10.15 1.26 -22.83
C ASP A 369 -9.96 1.11 -21.30
N LEU A 370 -10.74 0.26 -20.62
CA LEU A 370 -10.71 0.10 -19.15
C LEU A 370 -9.31 -0.22 -18.61
N GLY A 371 -8.56 -1.08 -19.31
CA GLY A 371 -7.19 -1.42 -18.96
C GLY A 371 -6.23 -0.21 -19.00
N THR A 372 -6.42 0.67 -19.98
CA THR A 372 -5.66 1.91 -20.16
C THR A 372 -5.87 2.85 -18.97
N TYR A 373 -7.12 3.07 -18.58
CA TYR A 373 -7.46 3.98 -17.48
C TYR A 373 -7.02 3.44 -16.12
N THR A 374 -7.17 2.14 -15.92
CA THR A 374 -6.61 1.44 -14.74
C THR A 374 -5.08 1.60 -14.69
N GLY A 375 -4.40 1.47 -15.84
CA GLY A 375 -2.96 1.71 -15.93
C GLY A 375 -2.54 3.13 -15.54
N LEU A 376 -3.29 4.15 -16.01
CA LEU A 376 -3.04 5.56 -15.65
C LEU A 376 -3.20 5.79 -14.14
N TYR A 377 -4.24 5.21 -13.52
CA TYR A 377 -4.43 5.25 -12.08
C TYR A 377 -3.21 4.71 -11.32
N TYR A 378 -2.73 3.53 -11.71
CA TYR A 378 -1.58 2.92 -11.06
C TYR A 378 -0.27 3.68 -11.32
N ILE A 379 -0.07 4.28 -12.49
CA ILE A 379 1.09 5.14 -12.77
C ILE A 379 1.08 6.35 -11.81
N ALA A 380 -0.06 7.05 -11.68
CA ALA A 380 -0.16 8.21 -10.81
C ALA A 380 0.06 7.84 -9.33
N SER A 381 -0.55 6.75 -8.85
CA SER A 381 -0.42 6.29 -7.46
C SER A 381 0.99 5.77 -7.14
N GLN A 382 1.61 5.02 -8.04
CA GLN A 382 2.97 4.51 -7.86
C GLN A 382 4.03 5.61 -7.90
N LEU A 383 3.88 6.58 -8.81
CA LEU A 383 4.76 7.75 -8.83
C LEU A 383 4.65 8.54 -7.50
N ALA A 384 3.44 8.68 -6.96
CA ALA A 384 3.23 9.32 -5.67
C ALA A 384 3.84 8.50 -4.51
N ALA A 385 3.80 7.16 -4.59
CA ALA A 385 4.41 6.29 -3.59
C ALA A 385 5.94 6.37 -3.57
N VAL A 386 6.57 6.75 -4.69
CA VAL A 386 8.00 7.07 -4.74
C VAL A 386 8.28 8.49 -4.23
N VAL A 387 7.54 9.48 -4.73
CA VAL A 387 7.79 10.89 -4.41
C VAL A 387 7.41 11.23 -2.95
N GLY A 388 6.34 10.64 -2.43
CA GLY A 388 5.79 10.96 -1.11
C GLY A 388 6.80 10.78 0.04
N PRO A 389 7.33 9.58 0.28
CA PRO A 389 8.29 9.34 1.36
C PRO A 389 9.60 10.14 1.19
N ILE A 390 10.12 10.28 -0.04
CA ILE A 390 11.32 11.07 -0.32
C ILE A 390 11.09 12.52 0.06
N LEU A 391 10.04 13.13 -0.48
CA LEU A 391 9.72 14.54 -0.24
C LEU A 391 9.51 14.82 1.25
N ASN A 392 8.71 13.99 1.92
CA ASN A 392 8.42 14.19 3.34
C ASN A 392 9.64 13.91 4.22
N GLY A 393 10.46 12.91 3.90
CA GLY A 393 11.70 12.65 4.60
C GLY A 393 12.66 13.84 4.57
N TYR A 394 12.86 14.44 3.39
CA TYR A 394 13.68 15.66 3.28
C TYR A 394 13.05 16.90 3.95
N ILE A 395 11.73 17.06 3.88
CA ILE A 395 11.06 18.17 4.59
C ILE A 395 11.29 18.03 6.10
N VAL A 396 11.08 16.83 6.67
CA VAL A 396 11.34 16.59 8.09
C VAL A 396 12.81 16.86 8.44
N GLU A 397 13.75 16.40 7.61
CA GLU A 397 15.19 16.64 7.80
C GLU A 397 15.55 18.13 7.78
N TRP A 398 15.07 18.91 6.80
CA TRP A 398 15.38 20.33 6.66
C TRP A 398 14.86 21.17 7.83
N PHE A 399 13.79 20.72 8.49
CA PHE A 399 13.22 21.40 9.65
C PHE A 399 13.65 20.76 10.99
N GLY A 400 14.84 20.12 11.02
CA GLY A 400 15.46 19.67 12.26
C GLY A 400 14.94 18.33 12.81
N GLY A 401 14.20 17.55 12.00
CA GLY A 401 13.67 16.26 12.39
C GLY A 401 12.27 16.29 12.99
N ASP A 402 11.55 17.41 12.92
CA ASP A 402 10.17 17.54 13.42
C ASP A 402 9.19 16.72 12.55
N TYR A 403 8.88 15.52 12.97
CA TYR A 403 7.93 14.63 12.29
C TYR A 403 6.49 15.17 12.31
N ASN A 404 6.17 16.11 13.18
CA ASN A 404 4.85 16.74 13.19
C ASN A 404 4.52 17.45 11.86
N LEU A 405 5.55 17.81 11.08
CA LEU A 405 5.38 18.43 9.76
C LEU A 405 4.61 17.57 8.76
N ILE A 406 4.63 16.23 8.89
CA ILE A 406 3.80 15.37 8.02
C ILE A 406 2.32 15.70 8.14
N PHE A 407 1.89 16.21 9.31
CA PHE A 407 0.51 16.62 9.58
C PHE A 407 0.15 18.03 9.04
N VAL A 408 1.09 18.71 8.40
CA VAL A 408 0.84 19.94 7.60
C VAL A 408 1.02 19.64 6.13
N VAL A 409 2.08 18.93 5.77
CA VAL A 409 2.40 18.61 4.37
C VAL A 409 1.31 17.75 3.75
N THR A 410 0.85 16.71 4.46
CA THR A 410 -0.24 15.84 3.97
C THR A 410 -1.54 16.62 3.70
N PRO A 411 -2.07 17.42 4.62
CA PRO A 411 -3.23 18.28 4.34
C PRO A 411 -3.02 19.28 3.22
N ALA A 412 -1.81 19.82 3.04
CA ALA A 412 -1.50 20.70 1.92
C ALA A 412 -1.66 19.96 0.57
N PHE A 413 -1.15 18.74 0.47
CA PHE A 413 -1.36 17.90 -0.71
C PHE A 413 -2.84 17.47 -0.88
N PHE A 414 -3.57 17.22 0.21
CA PHE A 414 -5.00 16.97 0.14
C PHE A 414 -5.78 18.20 -0.34
N ALA A 415 -5.39 19.40 0.07
CA ALA A 415 -5.98 20.66 -0.44
C ALA A 415 -5.71 20.83 -1.95
N LEU A 416 -4.49 20.53 -2.42
CA LEU A 416 -4.17 20.52 -3.85
C LEU A 416 -5.01 19.47 -4.60
N ALA A 417 -5.19 18.29 -4.02
CA ALA A 417 -6.05 17.26 -4.57
C ALA A 417 -7.51 17.73 -4.66
N ILE A 418 -8.04 18.40 -3.63
CA ILE A 418 -9.38 18.99 -3.64
C ILE A 418 -9.50 20.04 -4.75
N LEU A 419 -8.52 20.92 -4.90
CA LEU A 419 -8.51 21.93 -5.98
C LEU A 419 -8.54 21.29 -7.38
N CYS A 420 -7.77 20.20 -7.56
CA CYS A 420 -7.84 19.41 -8.78
C CYS A 420 -9.22 18.77 -8.97
N MET A 421 -9.78 18.15 -7.90
CA MET A 421 -11.10 17.51 -7.94
C MET A 421 -12.22 18.50 -8.26
N LEU A 422 -12.12 19.77 -7.86
CA LEU A 422 -13.08 20.82 -8.22
C LEU A 422 -13.12 21.09 -9.74
N ARG A 423 -12.08 20.74 -10.49
CA ARG A 423 -12.00 20.86 -11.95
C ARG A 423 -12.37 19.57 -12.69
N VAL A 424 -12.59 18.47 -11.97
CA VAL A 424 -13.03 17.19 -12.54
C VAL A 424 -14.53 17.25 -12.84
N THR A 425 -14.91 16.92 -14.06
CA THR A 425 -16.30 17.00 -14.55
C THR A 425 -16.82 15.66 -15.12
N VAL A 426 -15.96 14.64 -15.16
CA VAL A 426 -16.30 13.29 -15.67
C VAL A 426 -15.96 12.23 -14.61
N GLY A 427 -16.49 11.00 -14.79
CA GLY A 427 -16.18 9.87 -13.89
C GLY A 427 -17.21 9.65 -12.77
N GLU A 428 -18.32 10.40 -12.76
CA GLU A 428 -19.47 10.06 -11.92
C GLU A 428 -20.17 8.79 -12.46
N ALA A 429 -20.77 8.02 -11.56
CA ALA A 429 -21.54 6.85 -11.93
C ALA A 429 -22.66 7.25 -12.91
N LYS A 430 -22.73 6.57 -14.05
CA LYS A 430 -23.85 6.74 -14.97
C LYS A 430 -25.11 6.24 -14.25
N THR A 431 -25.99 7.15 -13.86
CA THR A 431 -27.35 6.80 -13.44
C THR A 431 -28.05 6.27 -14.68
N GLU A 432 -28.36 4.97 -14.72
CA GLU A 432 -29.35 4.47 -15.68
C GLU A 432 -30.63 5.27 -15.44
N PRO A 433 -31.24 5.88 -16.49
CA PRO A 433 -32.56 6.48 -16.34
C PRO A 433 -33.49 5.34 -15.87
N ALA A 434 -34.17 5.57 -14.75
CA ALA A 434 -35.20 4.67 -14.28
C ALA A 434 -36.13 4.40 -15.49
N THR A 435 -36.06 3.17 -16.02
CA THR A 435 -37.01 2.73 -17.03
C THR A 435 -38.39 2.91 -16.42
N SER A 436 -39.12 3.93 -16.88
CA SER A 436 -40.52 4.14 -16.55
C SER A 436 -41.23 2.89 -17.03
N SER A 437 -41.55 2.00 -16.07
CA SER A 437 -42.55 0.97 -16.27
C SER A 437 -43.89 1.69 -16.39
N ALA A 438 -44.27 1.95 -17.67
CA ALA A 438 -45.67 2.25 -18.01
C ALA A 438 -46.44 0.94 -18.17
#